data_a11fc7461065b38ce10b33054e63e457
#
_entry.id   a11fc7461065b38ce10b33054e63e457
#
_cell.length_a   1.000
_cell.length_b   1.000
_cell.length_c   1.000
_cell.angle_alpha   90.00
_cell.angle_beta   90.00
_cell.angle_gamma   90.00
#
_symmetry.space_group_name_H-M   'P 1'
#
loop_
_entity.id
_entity.type
_entity.pdbx_description
1 polymer ?
#
loop_
_entity_poly.entity_id
_entity_poly.type
_entity_poly.pdbx_seq_one_letter_code
_entity_poly.pdbx_strand_id
1 'polypeptide(L)'
;MPANKVQTYRLAKNLEISRAITGLWQIADMEKDGNTLDPVRTAQFMAPYAEAGLNTFDMADHYGSAEIIAGTFKKNLGEGAKTKLLTKWVPKPGPVSREQVREAVQARLDRLQTKKVDLLQYHAWKFSNPYWLDALIYLQELKEEGLIRAIGTTN
;
A
#
# COMPACT_ATOMS: atom_id res chain seq x y z
N MET A 1 -22.49 7.32 24.58
CA MET A 1 -23.06 7.28 23.22
C MET A 1 -22.40 6.10 22.50
N PRO A 2 -23.12 5.26 21.76
CA PRO A 2 -22.47 4.23 20.97
C PRO A 2 -21.55 4.92 19.97
N ALA A 3 -20.27 4.54 19.95
CA ALA A 3 -19.32 5.06 18.99
C ALA A 3 -19.87 4.80 17.57
N ASN A 4 -20.03 5.82 16.76
CA ASN A 4 -20.47 5.66 15.38
C ASN A 4 -19.47 4.73 14.67
N LYS A 5 -19.94 3.54 14.31
CA LYS A 5 -19.11 2.57 13.59
C LYS A 5 -18.65 3.17 12.28
N VAL A 6 -17.35 3.20 12.04
CA VAL A 6 -16.79 3.66 10.75
C VAL A 6 -17.40 2.83 9.63
N GLN A 7 -17.97 3.52 8.63
CA GLN A 7 -18.56 2.85 7.47
C GLN A 7 -17.47 2.21 6.62
N THR A 8 -17.80 1.07 6.01
CA THR A 8 -16.94 0.38 5.06
C THR A 8 -17.49 0.49 3.63
N TYR A 9 -16.64 0.22 2.66
CA TYR A 9 -16.98 0.18 1.24
C TYR A 9 -16.26 -0.99 0.58
N ARG A 10 -16.98 -1.71 -0.28
CA ARG A 10 -16.40 -2.79 -1.08
C ARG A 10 -15.77 -2.21 -2.35
N LEU A 11 -14.45 -1.97 -2.28
CA LEU A 11 -13.68 -1.39 -3.38
C LEU A 11 -13.48 -2.39 -4.54
N ALA A 12 -13.34 -3.69 -4.24
CA ALA A 12 -13.22 -4.77 -5.22
C ALA A 12 -13.89 -6.03 -4.68
N LYS A 13 -14.06 -7.07 -5.53
CA LYS A 13 -14.76 -8.33 -5.18
C LYS A 13 -14.32 -8.89 -3.81
N ASN A 14 -13.02 -8.82 -3.52
CA ASN A 14 -12.42 -9.39 -2.29
C ASN A 14 -11.70 -8.32 -1.44
N LEU A 15 -12.04 -7.05 -1.60
CA LEU A 15 -11.41 -5.95 -0.87
C LEU A 15 -12.47 -4.99 -0.33
N GLU A 16 -12.65 -5.05 0.98
CA GLU A 16 -13.45 -4.09 1.74
C GLU A 16 -12.50 -3.17 2.51
N ILE A 17 -12.76 -1.87 2.48
CA ILE A 17 -11.96 -0.81 3.10
C ILE A 17 -12.82 0.06 3.99
N SER A 18 -12.23 0.78 4.94
CA SER A 18 -12.92 1.88 5.64
C SER A 18 -13.15 3.04 4.66
N ARG A 19 -14.31 3.69 4.73
CA ARG A 19 -14.65 4.81 3.83
C ARG A 19 -13.75 6.04 4.03
N ALA A 20 -13.23 6.21 5.22
CA ALA A 20 -12.14 7.14 5.48
C ALA A 20 -10.81 6.36 5.49
N ILE A 21 -9.84 6.83 4.76
CA ILE A 21 -8.52 6.19 4.59
C ILE A 21 -7.48 7.10 5.21
N THR A 22 -6.60 6.52 6.03
CA THR A 22 -5.50 7.26 6.65
C THR A 22 -4.30 7.25 5.71
N GLY A 23 -3.92 8.44 5.19
CA GLY A 23 -2.72 8.62 4.37
C GLY A 23 -1.45 8.69 5.22
N LEU A 24 -0.37 8.06 4.76
CA LEU A 24 0.93 8.03 5.43
C LEU A 24 1.98 8.91 4.71
N TRP A 25 1.54 9.89 3.90
CA TRP A 25 2.46 10.82 3.22
C TRP A 25 3.38 11.57 4.19
N GLN A 26 2.87 11.93 5.37
CA GLN A 26 3.63 12.66 6.38
C GLN A 26 4.90 11.94 6.83
N ILE A 27 4.97 10.61 6.69
CA ILE A 27 6.20 9.86 6.99
C ILE A 27 7.33 10.29 6.06
N ALA A 28 7.04 10.49 4.77
CA ALA A 28 8.02 11.00 3.82
C ALA A 28 8.56 12.39 4.21
N ASP A 29 7.68 13.25 4.72
CA ASP A 29 8.07 14.59 5.19
C ASP A 29 8.90 14.53 6.48
N MET A 30 8.58 13.63 7.40
CA MET A 30 9.33 13.44 8.66
C MET A 30 10.75 12.89 8.41
N GLU A 31 10.94 12.14 7.34
CA GLU A 31 12.23 11.57 6.95
C GLU A 31 12.99 12.45 5.95
N LYS A 32 12.50 13.66 5.69
CA LYS A 32 13.24 14.68 4.98
C LYS A 32 14.59 14.91 5.65
N ASP A 33 15.59 15.27 4.91
CA ASP A 33 16.94 15.56 5.39
C ASP A 33 17.73 14.32 5.90
N GLY A 34 17.34 13.11 5.48
CA GLY A 34 18.08 11.88 5.78
C GLY A 34 17.80 11.26 7.15
N ASN A 35 16.83 11.80 7.89
CA ASN A 35 16.35 11.15 9.10
C ASN A 35 15.56 9.90 8.76
N THR A 36 15.62 8.89 9.62
CA THR A 36 14.79 7.68 9.54
C THR A 36 13.97 7.54 10.81
N LEU A 37 12.73 7.10 10.65
CA LEU A 37 11.86 6.80 11.78
C LEU A 37 12.09 5.35 12.25
N ASP A 38 12.01 5.12 13.55
CA ASP A 38 11.97 3.76 14.10
C ASP A 38 10.63 3.11 13.72
N PRO A 39 10.62 2.04 12.90
CA PRO A 39 9.38 1.44 12.43
C PRO A 39 8.53 0.85 13.56
N VAL A 40 9.16 0.29 14.59
CA VAL A 40 8.44 -0.34 15.71
C VAL A 40 7.73 0.71 16.55
N ARG A 41 8.44 1.76 16.92
CA ARG A 41 7.88 2.86 17.70
C ARG A 41 6.80 3.62 16.90
N THR A 42 7.06 3.89 15.63
CA THR A 42 6.13 4.67 14.79
C THR A 42 4.87 3.88 14.45
N ALA A 43 4.98 2.56 14.27
CA ALA A 43 3.83 1.69 14.03
C ALA A 43 2.79 1.76 15.19
N GLN A 44 3.22 2.00 16.43
CA GLN A 44 2.31 2.13 17.57
C GLN A 44 1.30 3.28 17.40
N PHE A 45 1.66 4.35 16.69
CA PHE A 45 0.75 5.47 16.43
C PHE A 45 -0.40 5.13 15.46
N MET A 46 -0.34 3.98 14.78
CA MET A 46 -1.42 3.51 13.92
C MET A 46 -2.54 2.81 14.71
N ALA A 47 -2.24 2.31 15.90
CA ALA A 47 -3.20 1.53 16.70
C ALA A 47 -4.50 2.29 17.03
N PRO A 48 -4.48 3.54 17.51
CA PRO A 48 -5.72 4.28 17.82
C PRO A 48 -6.65 4.45 16.60
N TYR A 49 -6.08 4.59 15.40
CA TYR A 49 -6.87 4.68 14.17
C TYR A 49 -7.58 3.36 13.88
N ALA A 50 -6.85 2.26 13.93
CA ALA A 50 -7.41 0.93 13.68
C ALA A 50 -8.46 0.54 14.73
N GLU A 51 -8.24 0.85 16.00
CA GLU A 51 -9.19 0.66 17.10
C GLU A 51 -10.46 1.46 16.92
N ALA A 52 -10.35 2.68 16.38
CA ALA A 52 -11.51 3.50 16.01
C ALA A 52 -12.24 3.00 14.74
N GLY A 53 -11.73 1.95 14.07
CA GLY A 53 -12.29 1.39 12.85
C GLY A 53 -11.75 1.99 11.55
N LEU A 54 -10.80 2.96 11.63
CA LEU A 54 -10.06 3.51 10.50
C LEU A 54 -8.90 2.57 10.15
N ASN A 55 -9.22 1.38 9.66
CA ASN A 55 -8.27 0.29 9.50
C ASN A 55 -7.69 0.18 8.08
N THR A 56 -7.83 1.22 7.27
CA THR A 56 -7.28 1.29 5.91
C THR A 56 -6.25 2.42 5.83
N PHE A 57 -5.03 2.08 5.42
CA PHE A 57 -3.89 2.99 5.33
C PHE A 57 -3.38 3.04 3.90
N ASP A 58 -3.14 4.25 3.39
CA ASP A 58 -2.64 4.51 2.05
C ASP A 58 -1.22 5.07 2.09
N MET A 59 -0.37 4.52 1.25
CA MET A 59 1.04 4.88 1.16
C MET A 59 1.54 4.77 -0.29
N ALA A 60 2.85 4.92 -0.47
CA ALA A 60 3.52 4.70 -1.75
C ALA A 60 4.98 4.27 -1.53
N ASP A 61 5.58 3.72 -2.57
CA ASP A 61 6.98 3.25 -2.58
C ASP A 61 8.01 4.34 -2.25
N HIS A 62 7.68 5.59 -2.54
CA HIS A 62 8.54 6.76 -2.31
C HIS A 62 8.19 7.56 -1.04
N TYR A 63 7.36 7.00 -0.14
CA TYR A 63 7.04 7.63 1.15
C TYR A 63 8.00 7.16 2.25
N GLY A 64 9.29 7.24 2.03
CA GLY A 64 10.31 6.85 3.00
C GLY A 64 10.08 5.45 3.57
N SER A 65 9.97 5.33 4.88
CA SER A 65 9.73 4.06 5.59
C SER A 65 8.25 3.71 5.80
N ALA A 66 7.30 4.42 5.17
CA ALA A 66 5.86 4.22 5.38
C ALA A 66 5.40 2.76 5.20
N GLU A 67 5.85 2.07 4.14
CA GLU A 67 5.51 0.66 3.92
C GLU A 67 6.07 -0.24 5.02
N ILE A 68 7.28 0.01 5.50
CA ILE A 68 7.92 -0.77 6.57
C ILE A 68 7.17 -0.57 7.89
N ILE A 69 6.80 0.67 8.21
CA ILE A 69 6.03 1.02 9.40
C ILE A 69 4.66 0.34 9.38
N ALA A 70 3.94 0.44 8.24
CA ALA A 70 2.63 -0.17 8.08
C ALA A 70 2.69 -1.70 8.11
N GLY A 71 3.71 -2.29 7.51
CA GLY A 71 3.98 -3.73 7.57
C GLY A 71 4.25 -4.21 8.99
N THR A 72 5.08 -3.48 9.74
CA THR A 72 5.38 -3.74 11.15
C THR A 72 4.10 -3.67 12.00
N PHE A 73 3.26 -2.66 11.77
CA PHE A 73 1.97 -2.52 12.44
C PHE A 73 1.06 -3.74 12.17
N LYS A 74 0.88 -4.11 10.90
CA LYS A 74 0.04 -5.24 10.51
C LYS A 74 0.53 -6.57 11.09
N LYS A 75 1.85 -6.80 11.09
CA LYS A 75 2.46 -7.98 11.68
C LYS A 75 2.20 -8.09 13.19
N ASN A 76 2.29 -6.98 13.91
CA ASN A 76 2.08 -6.94 15.36
C ASN A 76 0.61 -7.19 15.76
N LEU A 77 -0.36 -6.92 14.87
CA LEU A 77 -1.77 -7.23 15.08
C LEU A 77 -2.12 -8.72 14.80
N GLY A 78 -1.20 -9.47 14.19
CA GLY A 78 -1.42 -10.86 13.83
C GLY A 78 -2.31 -11.07 12.60
N GLU A 79 -2.53 -12.35 12.21
CA GLU A 79 -3.22 -12.72 10.96
C GLU A 79 -4.70 -12.32 10.91
N GLY A 80 -5.36 -12.16 12.05
CA GLY A 80 -6.77 -11.75 12.14
C GLY A 80 -7.03 -10.25 11.96
N ALA A 81 -6.01 -9.44 11.77
CA ALA A 81 -6.17 -8.00 11.68
C ALA A 81 -6.94 -7.59 10.42
N LYS A 82 -8.00 -6.80 10.61
CA LYS A 82 -8.81 -6.22 9.50
C LYS A 82 -8.09 -5.13 8.73
N THR A 83 -6.84 -4.80 9.09
CA THR A 83 -6.04 -3.74 8.48
C THR A 83 -5.78 -3.99 7.02
N LYS A 84 -6.07 -3.00 6.18
CA LYS A 84 -5.81 -2.97 4.74
C LYS A 84 -4.68 -1.99 4.44
N LEU A 85 -3.70 -2.46 3.68
CA LEU A 85 -2.56 -1.68 3.26
C LEU A 85 -2.64 -1.44 1.75
N LEU A 86 -2.81 -0.18 1.39
CA LEU A 86 -2.89 0.28 0.02
C LEU A 86 -1.57 0.99 -0.30
N THR A 87 -0.90 0.58 -1.36
CA THR A 87 0.36 1.21 -1.76
C THR A 87 0.36 1.55 -3.24
N LYS A 88 1.35 2.30 -3.66
CA LYS A 88 1.56 2.74 -5.04
C LYS A 88 2.95 2.36 -5.48
N TRP A 89 3.07 2.04 -6.75
CA TRP A 89 4.34 1.88 -7.42
C TRP A 89 4.51 2.98 -8.48
N VAL A 90 5.59 3.75 -8.34
CA VAL A 90 5.99 4.80 -9.30
C VAL A 90 7.18 4.29 -10.12
N PRO A 91 6.95 3.69 -11.29
CA PRO A 91 8.05 3.24 -12.14
C PRO A 91 8.82 4.41 -12.72
N LYS A 92 10.07 4.18 -13.06
CA LYS A 92 10.82 5.09 -13.93
C LYS A 92 10.11 5.18 -15.30
N PRO A 93 10.08 6.37 -15.93
CA PRO A 93 9.52 6.49 -17.28
C PRO A 93 10.24 5.58 -18.28
N GLY A 94 9.50 4.89 -19.13
CA GLY A 94 10.02 4.03 -20.19
C GLY A 94 9.43 2.62 -20.18
N PRO A 95 9.94 1.74 -21.07
CA PRO A 95 9.55 0.34 -21.09
C PRO A 95 9.87 -0.36 -19.79
N VAL A 96 9.02 -1.31 -19.40
CA VAL A 96 9.25 -2.17 -18.24
C VAL A 96 9.22 -3.63 -18.66
N SER A 97 10.08 -4.45 -18.04
CA SER A 97 10.03 -5.92 -18.22
C SER A 97 9.19 -6.58 -17.14
N ARG A 98 8.80 -7.86 -17.39
CA ARG A 98 8.12 -8.68 -16.37
C ARG A 98 8.93 -8.80 -15.09
N GLU A 99 10.25 -8.98 -15.22
CA GLU A 99 11.16 -9.08 -14.09
C GLU A 99 11.16 -7.81 -13.25
N GLN A 100 11.24 -6.64 -13.89
CA GLN A 100 11.20 -5.35 -13.19
C GLN A 100 9.88 -5.13 -12.44
N VAL A 101 8.75 -5.52 -13.04
CA VAL A 101 7.44 -5.44 -12.37
C VAL A 101 7.36 -6.41 -11.21
N ARG A 102 7.87 -7.64 -11.36
CA ARG A 102 7.95 -8.63 -10.29
C ARG A 102 8.83 -8.17 -9.13
N GLU A 103 10.01 -7.63 -9.42
CA GLU A 103 10.90 -7.05 -8.41
C GLU A 103 10.24 -5.89 -7.65
N ALA A 104 9.53 -5.02 -8.37
CA ALA A 104 8.79 -3.94 -7.74
C ALA A 104 7.70 -4.46 -6.80
N VAL A 105 6.94 -5.49 -7.19
CA VAL A 105 5.92 -6.11 -6.34
C VAL A 105 6.57 -6.83 -5.16
N GLN A 106 7.66 -7.57 -5.38
CA GLN A 106 8.37 -8.25 -4.30
C GLN A 106 8.89 -7.25 -3.26
N ALA A 107 9.48 -6.14 -3.69
CA ALA A 107 9.91 -5.09 -2.79
C ALA A 107 8.76 -4.53 -1.93
N ARG A 108 7.54 -4.43 -2.47
CA ARG A 108 6.34 -4.04 -1.68
C ARG A 108 5.99 -5.12 -0.66
N LEU A 109 5.98 -6.39 -1.06
CA LEU A 109 5.69 -7.52 -0.17
C LEU A 109 6.67 -7.58 1.00
N ASP A 110 7.96 -7.38 0.73
CA ASP A 110 9.02 -7.40 1.74
C ASP A 110 8.88 -6.22 2.71
N ARG A 111 8.69 -5.01 2.19
CA ARG A 111 8.52 -3.80 3.02
C ARG A 111 7.24 -3.85 3.85
N LEU A 112 6.14 -4.30 3.28
CA LEU A 112 4.86 -4.50 3.95
C LEU A 112 4.82 -5.76 4.83
N GLN A 113 5.85 -6.57 4.83
CA GLN A 113 5.98 -7.83 5.58
C GLN A 113 4.74 -8.73 5.38
N THR A 114 4.26 -8.86 4.14
CA THR A 114 3.05 -9.60 3.81
C THR A 114 3.25 -10.47 2.57
N LYS A 115 2.45 -11.53 2.45
CA LYS A 115 2.44 -12.40 1.27
C LYS A 115 1.55 -11.86 0.13
N LYS A 116 0.74 -10.84 0.39
CA LYS A 116 -0.20 -10.28 -0.58
C LYS A 116 -0.44 -8.79 -0.31
N VAL A 117 -0.29 -7.96 -1.33
CA VAL A 117 -0.68 -6.54 -1.27
C VAL A 117 -2.20 -6.42 -1.40
N ASP A 118 -2.85 -5.64 -0.53
CA ASP A 118 -4.31 -5.47 -0.57
C ASP A 118 -4.75 -4.65 -1.80
N LEU A 119 -4.10 -3.51 -2.07
CA LEU A 119 -4.25 -2.75 -3.31
C LEU A 119 -2.89 -2.21 -3.74
N LEU A 120 -2.49 -2.50 -4.96
CA LEU A 120 -1.36 -1.87 -5.62
C LEU A 120 -1.85 -0.94 -6.73
N GLN A 121 -1.52 0.32 -6.62
CA GLN A 121 -1.85 1.32 -7.62
C GLN A 121 -0.61 1.62 -8.47
N TYR A 122 -0.73 1.43 -9.78
CA TYR A 122 0.24 1.94 -10.73
C TYR A 122 0.14 3.46 -10.75
N HIS A 123 1.21 4.15 -10.40
CA HIS A 123 1.25 5.60 -10.33
C HIS A 123 2.20 6.16 -11.38
N ALA A 124 1.67 6.83 -12.39
CA ALA A 124 2.46 7.52 -13.41
C ALA A 124 2.13 9.00 -13.42
N TRP A 125 3.17 9.82 -13.48
CA TRP A 125 3.00 11.27 -13.61
C TRP A 125 2.52 11.69 -15.01
N LYS A 126 2.75 10.85 -16.01
CA LYS A 126 2.35 11.09 -17.41
C LYS A 126 1.93 9.76 -18.05
N PHE A 127 0.76 9.76 -18.66
CA PHE A 127 0.21 8.61 -19.40
C PHE A 127 0.34 8.77 -20.93
N SER A 128 1.09 9.76 -21.42
CA SER A 128 1.29 10.01 -22.85
C SER A 128 2.07 8.90 -23.56
N ASN A 129 2.82 8.10 -22.81
CA ASN A 129 3.56 6.95 -23.33
C ASN A 129 2.87 5.65 -22.95
N PRO A 130 2.57 4.74 -23.90
CA PRO A 130 1.75 3.54 -23.66
C PRO A 130 2.43 2.43 -22.84
N TYR A 131 3.68 2.55 -22.42
CA TYR A 131 4.38 1.54 -21.61
C TYR A 131 3.68 1.17 -20.29
N TRP A 132 2.80 2.03 -19.80
CA TRP A 132 1.98 1.72 -18.64
C TRP A 132 1.00 0.55 -18.90
N LEU A 133 0.63 0.28 -20.16
CA LEU A 133 -0.21 -0.86 -20.51
C LEU A 133 0.51 -2.18 -20.23
N ASP A 134 1.78 -2.31 -20.65
CA ASP A 134 2.58 -3.50 -20.38
C ASP A 134 2.74 -3.71 -18.88
N ALA A 135 3.02 -2.63 -18.12
CA ALA A 135 3.10 -2.69 -16.67
C ALA A 135 1.81 -3.23 -16.03
N LEU A 136 0.64 -2.76 -16.48
CA LEU A 136 -0.65 -3.24 -15.97
C LEU A 136 -0.92 -4.70 -16.34
N ILE A 137 -0.52 -5.14 -17.54
CA ILE A 137 -0.64 -6.55 -17.95
C ILE A 137 0.21 -7.41 -17.01
N TYR A 138 1.47 -7.07 -16.77
CA TYR A 138 2.36 -7.82 -15.88
C TYR A 138 1.90 -7.78 -14.41
N LEU A 139 1.33 -6.67 -13.94
CA LEU A 139 0.70 -6.61 -12.63
C LEU A 139 -0.53 -7.52 -12.55
N GLN A 140 -1.32 -7.64 -13.62
CA GLN A 140 -2.46 -8.55 -13.68
C GLN A 140 -2.01 -10.02 -13.57
N GLU A 141 -0.92 -10.40 -14.24
CA GLU A 141 -0.31 -11.72 -14.10
C GLU A 141 0.05 -12.02 -12.62
N LEU A 142 0.70 -11.08 -11.94
CA LEU A 142 1.07 -11.20 -10.51
C LEU A 142 -0.15 -11.23 -9.57
N LYS A 143 -1.23 -10.58 -9.95
CA LYS A 143 -2.50 -10.69 -9.23
C LYS A 143 -3.12 -12.08 -9.39
N GLU A 144 -3.04 -12.69 -10.57
CA GLU A 144 -3.50 -14.06 -10.82
C GLU A 144 -2.65 -15.08 -10.05
N GLU A 145 -1.35 -14.84 -9.90
CA GLU A 145 -0.46 -15.59 -9.01
C GLU A 145 -0.80 -15.42 -7.52
N GLY A 146 -1.65 -14.44 -7.17
CA GLY A 146 -2.11 -14.21 -5.80
C GLY A 146 -1.26 -13.25 -4.98
N LEU A 147 -0.26 -12.58 -5.57
CA LEU A 147 0.61 -11.62 -4.88
C LEU A 147 -0.07 -10.26 -4.66
N ILE A 148 -1.09 -9.93 -5.44
CA ILE A 148 -1.85 -8.69 -5.37
C ILE A 148 -3.34 -9.04 -5.30
N ARG A 149 -4.10 -8.40 -4.41
CA ARG A 149 -5.55 -8.60 -4.27
C ARG A 149 -6.33 -7.75 -5.28
N ALA A 150 -5.97 -6.48 -5.40
CA ALA A 150 -6.59 -5.54 -6.33
C ALA A 150 -5.53 -4.62 -6.95
N ILE A 151 -5.77 -4.22 -8.19
CA ILE A 151 -4.94 -3.28 -8.94
C ILE A 151 -5.77 -2.01 -9.18
N GLY A 152 -5.11 -0.87 -9.11
CA GLY A 152 -5.65 0.44 -9.47
C GLY A 152 -4.62 1.27 -10.23
N THR A 153 -5.05 2.44 -10.66
CA THR A 153 -4.18 3.46 -11.25
C THR A 153 -4.41 4.80 -10.57
N THR A 154 -3.38 5.62 -10.52
CA THR A 154 -3.43 6.98 -9.99
C THR A 154 -2.36 7.86 -10.63
N ASN A 155 -2.50 9.18 -10.54
CA ASN A 155 -1.51 10.16 -10.95
C ASN A 155 -1.46 11.35 -9.96
#